data_c8c8af427872c3d8538cd077b3bfb083
#
_entry.id   c8c8af427872c3d8538cd077b3bfb083
#
_cell.length_a   1.000
_cell.length_b   1.000
_cell.length_c   1.000
_cell.angle_alpha   90.00
_cell.angle_beta   90.00
_cell.angle_gamma   90.00
#
_symmetry.space_group_name_H-M   'P 1'
#
loop_
_entity.id
_entity.type
_entity.pdbx_description
1 polymer ?
#
loop_
_entity_poly.entity_id
_entity_poly.type
_entity_poly.pdbx_seq_one_letter_code
_entity_poly.pdbx_strand_id
1 'polypeptide(L)'
;MMEKKASNLEGNVQVGMNFNSMMENMRAKAGEYVTLFGTPDPKTFVSGRSEEEEDVVISSHIAAREAIKRIRPEIKVGLSLSLHDIQSLEGGEDNANEEWRKEFSIYLDAIKDDDFLGIQNYARSIYGKDGLENPPEGSELTQMGYENYPYALGNVLRRVNKELGEKGIKKTLIVTENGIATDDDEKRRVFIGKALEGLRDAKDEGVEVKGYFHWSLLDNFEWQKGFSMTFGLIAVDRSNMERHPKESLYYLGSFAPEEKV
;
A
#
# COMPACT_ATOMS: atom_id res chain seq x y z
N MET A 1 -33.11 -19.83 -1.59
CA MET A 1 -31.75 -20.30 -1.31
C MET A 1 -30.85 -19.10 -1.49
N MET A 2 -30.58 -18.34 -0.39
CA MET A 2 -29.74 -17.15 -0.46
C MET A 2 -28.28 -17.61 -0.57
N GLU A 3 -27.62 -17.24 -1.66
CA GLU A 3 -26.18 -17.36 -1.77
C GLU A 3 -25.53 -16.52 -0.64
N LYS A 4 -24.84 -17.20 0.26
CA LYS A 4 -23.97 -16.53 1.23
C LYS A 4 -22.90 -15.80 0.42
N LYS A 5 -22.97 -14.45 0.37
CA LYS A 5 -21.86 -13.61 -0.06
C LYS A 5 -20.64 -14.04 0.75
N ALA A 6 -19.56 -14.32 0.07
CA ALA A 6 -18.26 -14.63 0.68
C ALA A 6 -17.72 -13.34 1.33
N SER A 7 -18.21 -13.04 2.54
CA SER A 7 -17.83 -11.86 3.32
C SER A 7 -16.83 -12.17 4.43
N ASN A 8 -16.18 -13.31 4.39
CA ASN A 8 -15.15 -13.69 5.36
C ASN A 8 -13.85 -14.01 4.62
N LEU A 9 -13.21 -12.96 4.11
CA LEU A 9 -11.81 -13.00 3.78
C LEU A 9 -11.05 -12.51 5.01
N GLU A 10 -10.85 -13.43 5.94
CA GLU A 10 -9.90 -13.26 7.03
C GLU A 10 -8.50 -13.15 6.43
N GLY A 11 -7.90 -11.99 6.55
CA GLY A 11 -6.51 -11.75 6.19
C GLY A 11 -6.28 -10.45 5.43
N ASN A 12 -5.24 -9.73 5.82
CA ASN A 12 -4.76 -8.53 5.15
C ASN A 12 -4.40 -8.82 3.69
N VAL A 13 -5.12 -8.21 2.77
CA VAL A 13 -4.77 -8.19 1.35
C VAL A 13 -3.79 -7.05 1.13
N GLN A 14 -2.61 -7.38 0.65
CA GLN A 14 -1.57 -6.38 0.38
C GLN A 14 -2.07 -5.34 -0.63
N VAL A 15 -1.89 -4.05 -0.32
CA VAL A 15 -2.25 -2.94 -1.21
C VAL A 15 -1.52 -3.09 -2.55
N GLY A 16 -2.21 -2.80 -3.65
CA GLY A 16 -1.69 -3.03 -5.01
C GLY A 16 -2.11 -4.37 -5.62
N MET A 17 -2.77 -5.27 -4.85
CA MET A 17 -3.32 -6.50 -5.39
C MET A 17 -4.84 -6.45 -5.54
N ASN A 18 -5.32 -6.64 -6.77
CA ASN A 18 -6.75 -6.84 -7.01
C ASN A 18 -7.13 -8.27 -6.61
N PHE A 19 -7.83 -8.40 -5.47
CA PHE A 19 -8.24 -9.68 -4.91
C PHE A 19 -9.06 -10.54 -5.89
N ASN A 20 -10.02 -9.94 -6.58
CA ASN A 20 -10.83 -10.69 -7.55
C ASN A 20 -9.97 -11.28 -8.66
N SER A 21 -9.00 -10.50 -9.17
CA SER A 21 -8.05 -10.96 -10.18
C SER A 21 -7.12 -12.06 -9.65
N MET A 22 -6.73 -11.99 -8.38
CA MET A 22 -5.95 -13.05 -7.73
C MET A 22 -6.78 -14.34 -7.64
N MET A 23 -8.03 -14.29 -7.19
CA MET A 23 -8.91 -15.45 -7.10
C MET A 23 -9.22 -16.07 -8.46
N GLU A 24 -9.41 -15.28 -9.51
CA GLU A 24 -9.59 -15.76 -10.86
C GLU A 24 -8.35 -16.51 -11.37
N ASN A 25 -7.16 -15.95 -11.16
CA ASN A 25 -5.91 -16.59 -11.52
C ASN A 25 -5.67 -17.88 -10.73
N MET A 26 -5.97 -17.90 -9.44
CA MET A 26 -5.88 -19.11 -8.61
C MET A 26 -6.81 -20.20 -9.12
N ARG A 27 -8.06 -19.87 -9.42
CA ARG A 27 -9.03 -20.84 -10.01
C ARG A 27 -8.56 -21.38 -11.35
N ALA A 28 -8.06 -20.51 -12.23
CA ALA A 28 -7.55 -20.89 -13.54
C ALA A 28 -6.33 -21.83 -13.45
N LYS A 29 -5.49 -21.66 -12.41
CA LYS A 29 -4.25 -22.42 -12.20
C LYS A 29 -4.37 -23.55 -11.17
N ALA A 30 -5.56 -23.80 -10.64
CA ALA A 30 -5.75 -24.80 -9.57
C ALA A 30 -5.17 -26.20 -9.91
N GLY A 31 -5.33 -26.65 -11.16
CA GLY A 31 -4.78 -27.93 -11.63
C GLY A 31 -3.24 -27.94 -11.67
N GLU A 32 -2.63 -26.82 -12.06
CA GLU A 32 -1.19 -26.64 -12.05
C GLU A 32 -0.64 -26.60 -10.61
N TYR A 33 -1.34 -25.90 -9.73
CA TYR A 33 -0.98 -25.80 -8.31
C TYR A 33 -1.04 -27.16 -7.61
N VAL A 34 -2.06 -27.98 -7.89
CA VAL A 34 -2.11 -29.36 -7.35
C VAL A 34 -0.90 -30.16 -7.80
N THR A 35 -0.47 -30.00 -9.05
CA THR A 35 0.70 -30.72 -9.57
C THR A 35 1.99 -30.27 -8.92
N LEU A 36 2.17 -28.97 -8.69
CA LEU A 36 3.41 -28.38 -8.17
C LEU A 36 3.49 -28.41 -6.64
N PHE A 37 2.37 -28.17 -5.95
CA PHE A 37 2.33 -27.92 -4.50
C PHE A 37 1.47 -28.93 -3.73
N GLY A 38 0.79 -29.85 -4.40
CA GLY A 38 -0.10 -30.83 -3.77
C GLY A 38 -1.43 -30.24 -3.26
N THR A 39 -1.71 -28.97 -3.55
CA THR A 39 -2.95 -28.26 -3.14
C THR A 39 -3.40 -27.31 -4.25
N PRO A 40 -4.72 -27.15 -4.46
CA PRO A 40 -5.24 -26.17 -5.43
C PRO A 40 -5.09 -24.71 -4.94
N ASP A 41 -4.81 -24.52 -3.66
CA ASP A 41 -4.73 -23.22 -2.98
C ASP A 41 -3.43 -23.15 -2.14
N PRO A 42 -2.27 -23.02 -2.78
CA PRO A 42 -1.01 -22.90 -2.05
C PRO A 42 -0.93 -21.51 -1.38
N LYS A 43 -0.66 -21.48 -0.08
CA LYS A 43 -0.33 -20.23 0.60
C LYS A 43 1.02 -19.70 0.12
N THR A 44 1.05 -18.45 -0.26
CA THR A 44 2.25 -17.73 -0.67
C THR A 44 2.43 -16.50 0.21
N PHE A 45 3.56 -15.79 0.09
CA PHE A 45 3.80 -14.55 0.85
C PHE A 45 2.77 -13.44 0.57
N VAL A 46 2.03 -13.53 -0.54
CA VAL A 46 0.94 -12.60 -0.91
C VAL A 46 -0.45 -13.07 -0.45
N SER A 47 -0.55 -14.26 0.16
CA SER A 47 -1.82 -14.74 0.70
C SER A 47 -2.17 -13.97 1.98
N GLY A 48 -3.45 -13.81 2.25
CA GLY A 48 -3.91 -13.29 3.55
C GLY A 48 -3.40 -14.14 4.70
N ARG A 49 -3.04 -13.50 5.81
CA ARG A 49 -2.47 -14.12 7.00
C ARG A 49 -3.49 -14.22 8.12
N SER A 50 -3.39 -15.26 8.94
CA SER A 50 -4.11 -15.36 10.21
C SER A 50 -3.44 -14.48 11.28
N GLU A 51 -4.08 -14.28 12.43
CA GLU A 51 -3.49 -13.52 13.54
C GLU A 51 -2.18 -14.17 14.03
N GLU A 52 -2.10 -15.50 14.10
CA GLU A 52 -0.85 -16.19 14.46
C GLU A 52 0.26 -15.98 13.42
N GLU A 53 -0.10 -15.92 12.14
CA GLU A 53 0.86 -15.64 11.07
C GLU A 53 1.34 -14.17 11.13
N GLU A 54 0.48 -13.23 11.51
CA GLU A 54 0.89 -11.84 11.77
C GLU A 54 1.82 -11.72 12.98
N ASP A 55 1.58 -12.47 14.06
CA ASP A 55 2.48 -12.51 15.21
C ASP A 55 3.88 -13.00 14.83
N VAL A 56 3.98 -13.94 13.88
CA VAL A 56 5.26 -14.39 13.33
C VAL A 56 5.95 -13.27 12.56
N VAL A 57 5.21 -12.50 11.74
CA VAL A 57 5.75 -11.34 10.99
C VAL A 57 6.28 -10.29 11.96
N ILE A 58 5.50 -9.92 12.98
CA ILE A 58 5.85 -8.96 14.02
C ILE A 58 7.13 -9.41 14.76
N SER A 59 7.16 -10.66 15.23
CA SER A 59 8.30 -11.24 15.94
C SER A 59 9.55 -11.29 15.07
N SER A 60 9.38 -11.62 13.78
CA SER A 60 10.48 -11.64 12.81
C SER A 60 11.08 -10.25 12.58
N HIS A 61 10.23 -9.22 12.46
CA HIS A 61 10.68 -7.84 12.34
C HIS A 61 11.51 -7.41 13.58
N ILE A 62 11.00 -7.66 14.78
CA ILE A 62 11.70 -7.33 16.03
C ILE A 62 13.06 -8.02 16.09
N ALA A 63 13.10 -9.34 15.83
CA ALA A 63 14.34 -10.11 15.83
C ALA A 63 15.36 -9.62 14.78
N ALA A 64 14.88 -9.27 13.58
CA ALA A 64 15.72 -8.72 12.52
C ALA A 64 16.30 -7.35 12.91
N ARG A 65 15.48 -6.44 13.46
CA ARG A 65 15.94 -5.14 13.96
C ARG A 65 17.03 -5.31 15.03
N GLU A 66 16.78 -6.15 16.03
CA GLU A 66 17.75 -6.42 17.10
C GLU A 66 19.06 -7.00 16.56
N ALA A 67 18.99 -7.91 15.58
CA ALA A 67 20.17 -8.49 14.96
C ALA A 67 20.99 -7.43 14.20
N ILE A 68 20.32 -6.57 13.41
CA ILE A 68 20.96 -5.47 12.69
C ILE A 68 21.61 -4.49 13.69
N LYS A 69 20.86 -4.05 14.69
CA LYS A 69 21.34 -3.07 15.68
C LYS A 69 22.50 -3.59 16.52
N ARG A 70 22.59 -4.89 16.76
CA ARG A 70 23.73 -5.51 17.46
C ARG A 70 25.01 -5.44 16.65
N ILE A 71 24.93 -5.54 15.32
CA ILE A 71 26.10 -5.53 14.43
C ILE A 71 26.42 -4.11 13.96
N ARG A 72 25.41 -3.35 13.64
CA ARG A 72 25.52 -2.00 13.06
C ARG A 72 24.48 -1.06 13.71
N PRO A 73 24.77 -0.58 14.94
CA PRO A 73 23.81 0.24 15.70
C PRO A 73 23.42 1.56 15.03
N GLU A 74 24.27 2.07 14.13
CA GLU A 74 24.06 3.32 13.40
C GLU A 74 23.05 3.18 12.26
N ILE A 75 22.80 1.98 11.74
CA ILE A 75 21.85 1.76 10.63
C ILE A 75 20.42 1.99 11.13
N LYS A 76 19.69 2.83 10.41
CA LYS A 76 18.27 3.06 10.67
C LYS A 76 17.43 1.87 10.21
N VAL A 77 16.57 1.38 11.09
CA VAL A 77 15.67 0.25 10.84
C VAL A 77 14.25 0.69 11.12
N GLY A 78 13.34 0.33 10.25
CA GLY A 78 11.91 0.60 10.39
C GLY A 78 11.08 -0.35 9.54
N LEU A 79 9.86 -0.60 9.96
CA LEU A 79 8.86 -1.38 9.23
C LEU A 79 8.21 -0.49 8.17
N SER A 80 7.89 -1.05 7.01
CA SER A 80 7.06 -0.41 6.00
C SER A 80 5.71 -1.14 5.91
N LEU A 81 4.62 -0.39 6.08
CA LEU A 81 3.26 -0.91 6.09
C LEU A 81 2.49 -0.40 4.88
N SER A 82 1.72 -1.30 4.30
CA SER A 82 0.79 -1.02 3.22
C SER A 82 -0.57 -0.70 3.83
N LEU A 83 -1.00 0.55 3.73
CA LEU A 83 -2.16 1.09 4.42
C LEU A 83 -3.16 1.69 3.42
N HIS A 84 -4.45 1.37 3.60
CA HIS A 84 -5.53 2.08 2.92
C HIS A 84 -6.00 3.30 3.73
N ASP A 85 -6.51 4.31 3.04
CA ASP A 85 -7.37 5.31 3.66
C ASP A 85 -8.74 4.68 3.94
N ILE A 86 -8.86 4.06 5.12
CA ILE A 86 -10.05 3.33 5.52
C ILE A 86 -11.10 4.32 6.02
N GLN A 87 -12.21 4.37 5.30
CA GLN A 87 -13.37 5.22 5.56
C GLN A 87 -14.60 4.37 5.88
N SER A 88 -15.61 4.95 6.55
CA SER A 88 -16.88 4.30 6.83
C SER A 88 -18.06 5.07 6.29
N LEU A 89 -19.07 4.34 5.86
CA LEU A 89 -20.44 4.83 5.75
C LEU A 89 -21.15 4.68 7.09
N GLU A 90 -22.34 5.27 7.23
CA GLU A 90 -23.17 5.12 8.41
C GLU A 90 -23.42 3.64 8.74
N GLY A 91 -23.08 3.22 9.95
CA GLY A 91 -23.17 1.85 10.42
C GLY A 91 -22.02 0.92 9.99
N GLY A 92 -20.98 1.44 9.32
CA GLY A 92 -19.78 0.72 8.91
C GLY A 92 -18.55 0.98 9.78
N GLU A 93 -18.69 1.77 10.84
CA GLU A 93 -17.59 2.25 11.67
C GLU A 93 -16.82 1.10 12.33
N ASP A 94 -17.53 0.10 12.83
CA ASP A 94 -16.88 -1.06 13.48
C ASP A 94 -16.06 -1.86 12.49
N ASN A 95 -16.58 -2.09 11.27
CA ASN A 95 -15.87 -2.78 10.20
C ASN A 95 -14.61 -2.00 9.78
N ALA A 96 -14.73 -0.68 9.61
CA ALA A 96 -13.61 0.18 9.26
C ALA A 96 -12.53 0.24 10.36
N ASN A 97 -12.94 0.27 11.62
CA ASN A 97 -12.01 0.26 12.76
C ASN A 97 -11.30 -1.09 12.89
N GLU A 98 -12.02 -2.19 12.69
CA GLU A 98 -11.41 -3.52 12.73
C GLU A 98 -10.41 -3.71 11.59
N GLU A 99 -10.70 -3.23 10.39
CA GLU A 99 -9.75 -3.32 9.29
C GLU A 99 -8.52 -2.44 9.52
N TRP A 100 -8.71 -1.22 10.04
CA TRP A 100 -7.58 -0.37 10.42
C TRP A 100 -6.73 -1.02 11.52
N ARG A 101 -7.37 -1.69 12.50
CA ARG A 101 -6.64 -2.44 13.53
C ARG A 101 -5.73 -3.49 12.89
N LYS A 102 -6.22 -4.24 11.93
CA LYS A 102 -5.46 -5.28 11.21
C LYS A 102 -4.33 -4.71 10.35
N GLU A 103 -4.57 -3.59 9.66
CA GLU A 103 -3.56 -2.99 8.80
C GLU A 103 -2.49 -2.22 9.57
N PHE A 104 -2.84 -1.63 10.72
CA PHE A 104 -1.94 -0.72 11.43
C PHE A 104 -1.80 -0.99 12.93
N SER A 105 -2.90 -1.01 13.70
CA SER A 105 -2.82 -0.92 15.16
C SER A 105 -2.10 -2.11 15.81
N ILE A 106 -2.18 -3.31 15.21
CA ILE A 106 -1.49 -4.52 15.70
C ILE A 106 0.04 -4.38 15.64
N TYR A 107 0.59 -3.50 14.81
CA TYR A 107 2.04 -3.29 14.67
C TYR A 107 2.62 -2.25 15.62
N LEU A 108 1.80 -1.54 16.40
CA LEU A 108 2.24 -0.44 17.25
C LEU A 108 3.36 -0.84 18.22
N ASP A 109 3.24 -2.01 18.84
CA ASP A 109 4.27 -2.52 19.76
C ASP A 109 5.57 -2.90 19.05
N ALA A 110 5.47 -3.35 17.81
CA ALA A 110 6.65 -3.67 17.01
C ALA A 110 7.42 -2.44 16.59
N ILE A 111 6.71 -1.40 16.14
CA ILE A 111 7.30 -0.19 15.56
C ILE A 111 7.75 0.85 16.59
N LYS A 112 7.33 0.73 17.87
CA LYS A 112 7.67 1.73 18.89
C LYS A 112 9.18 1.96 19.05
N ASP A 113 9.98 0.91 18.85
CA ASP A 113 11.44 0.95 18.97
C ASP A 113 12.16 1.12 17.61
N ASP A 114 11.42 1.27 16.52
CA ASP A 114 11.96 1.50 15.19
C ASP A 114 12.47 2.95 15.05
N ASP A 115 13.41 3.17 14.14
CA ASP A 115 13.93 4.53 13.85
C ASP A 115 12.98 5.36 12.99
N PHE A 116 12.15 4.72 12.16
CA PHE A 116 11.15 5.35 11.29
C PHE A 116 10.01 4.38 11.01
N LEU A 117 8.95 4.89 10.42
CA LEU A 117 7.84 4.08 9.88
C LEU A 117 7.68 4.39 8.39
N GLY A 118 7.73 3.35 7.56
CA GLY A 118 7.43 3.41 6.14
C GLY A 118 5.93 3.28 5.88
N ILE A 119 5.41 4.11 4.99
CA ILE A 119 4.00 4.11 4.58
C ILE A 119 3.93 3.84 3.09
N GLN A 120 3.17 2.82 2.72
CA GLN A 120 2.75 2.57 1.34
C GLN A 120 1.26 2.84 1.25
N ASN A 121 0.83 3.66 0.29
CA ASN A 121 -0.59 3.94 0.09
C ASN A 121 -0.90 4.16 -1.38
N TYR A 122 -1.96 3.55 -1.87
CA TYR A 122 -2.39 3.64 -3.27
C TYR A 122 -3.87 4.02 -3.41
N ALA A 123 -4.68 3.70 -2.41
CA ALA A 123 -6.13 3.82 -2.52
C ALA A 123 -6.80 4.06 -1.17
N ARG A 124 -8.09 4.31 -1.22
CA ARG A 124 -8.98 4.21 -0.06
C ARG A 124 -9.79 2.91 -0.11
N SER A 125 -10.33 2.54 1.05
CA SER A 125 -11.34 1.50 1.21
C SER A 125 -12.51 2.05 2.00
N ILE A 126 -13.75 1.80 1.57
CA ILE A 126 -14.95 2.29 2.20
C ILE A 126 -15.71 1.10 2.79
N TYR A 127 -16.06 1.17 4.06
CA TYR A 127 -16.78 0.11 4.77
C TYR A 127 -18.18 0.55 5.14
N GLY A 128 -19.16 -0.25 4.75
CA GLY A 128 -20.54 -0.18 5.19
C GLY A 128 -20.83 -1.21 6.30
N LYS A 129 -22.09 -1.28 6.71
CA LYS A 129 -22.56 -2.25 7.73
C LYS A 129 -22.33 -3.71 7.31
N ASP A 130 -22.32 -4.01 6.02
CA ASP A 130 -22.17 -5.35 5.46
C ASP A 130 -20.71 -5.67 5.06
N GLY A 131 -19.75 -4.78 5.36
CA GLY A 131 -18.32 -4.92 5.07
C GLY A 131 -17.82 -3.94 4.01
N LEU A 132 -16.80 -4.35 3.24
CA LEU A 132 -16.18 -3.54 2.20
C LEU A 132 -17.18 -3.21 1.08
N GLU A 133 -17.29 -1.94 0.76
CA GLU A 133 -18.14 -1.42 -0.30
C GLU A 133 -17.37 -1.26 -1.62
N ASN A 134 -18.11 -1.22 -2.72
CA ASN A 134 -17.54 -0.84 -4.01
C ASN A 134 -17.24 0.66 -4.02
N PRO A 135 -16.30 1.11 -4.88
CA PRO A 135 -16.13 2.54 -5.13
C PRO A 135 -17.48 3.20 -5.50
N PRO A 136 -17.71 4.47 -5.12
CA PRO A 136 -18.93 5.18 -5.48
C PRO A 136 -19.21 5.12 -6.99
N GLU A 137 -20.49 5.08 -7.36
CA GLU A 137 -20.89 5.07 -8.77
C GLU A 137 -20.31 6.27 -9.51
N GLY A 138 -19.72 6.04 -10.69
CA GLY A 138 -19.05 7.07 -11.48
C GLY A 138 -17.61 7.38 -11.06
N SER A 139 -17.08 6.72 -10.03
CA SER A 139 -15.66 6.84 -9.68
C SER A 139 -14.76 6.42 -10.83
N GLU A 140 -13.70 7.19 -11.07
CA GLU A 140 -12.65 6.78 -11.98
C GLU A 140 -11.82 5.65 -11.37
N LEU A 141 -11.66 4.56 -12.11
CA LEU A 141 -10.86 3.41 -11.68
C LEU A 141 -9.48 3.42 -12.31
N THR A 142 -8.50 2.91 -11.58
CA THR A 142 -7.14 2.65 -12.06
C THR A 142 -7.10 1.36 -12.90
N GLN A 143 -6.00 1.10 -13.60
CA GLN A 143 -5.79 -0.19 -14.29
C GLN A 143 -5.84 -1.40 -13.33
N MET A 144 -5.57 -1.19 -12.03
CA MET A 144 -5.68 -2.22 -11.00
C MET A 144 -7.12 -2.48 -10.56
N GLY A 145 -8.06 -1.60 -10.93
CA GLY A 145 -9.48 -1.73 -10.62
C GLY A 145 -9.92 -1.12 -9.29
N TYR A 146 -9.05 -0.40 -8.59
CA TYR A 146 -9.45 0.42 -7.44
C TYR A 146 -9.63 1.88 -7.84
N GLU A 147 -10.28 2.64 -6.97
CA GLU A 147 -10.60 4.05 -7.22
C GLU A 147 -9.34 4.91 -7.33
N ASN A 148 -9.30 5.81 -8.32
CA ASN A 148 -8.31 6.87 -8.40
C ASN A 148 -8.61 7.95 -7.32
N TYR A 149 -8.04 7.78 -6.13
CA TYR A 149 -8.29 8.65 -4.97
C TYR A 149 -6.99 9.18 -4.36
N PRO A 150 -6.38 10.20 -4.96
CA PRO A 150 -5.05 10.70 -4.55
C PRO A 150 -5.02 11.34 -3.14
N TYR A 151 -6.17 11.71 -2.57
CA TYR A 151 -6.26 12.28 -1.21
C TYR A 151 -5.98 11.26 -0.11
N ALA A 152 -6.04 9.96 -0.43
CA ALA A 152 -5.82 8.87 0.51
C ALA A 152 -4.49 9.01 1.27
N LEU A 153 -3.40 9.40 0.58
CA LEU A 153 -2.09 9.53 1.21
C LEU A 153 -2.10 10.51 2.39
N GLY A 154 -2.63 11.73 2.18
CA GLY A 154 -2.71 12.74 3.24
C GLY A 154 -3.54 12.27 4.43
N ASN A 155 -4.67 11.60 4.16
CA ASN A 155 -5.55 11.07 5.19
C ASN A 155 -4.86 9.97 6.02
N VAL A 156 -4.18 9.03 5.37
CA VAL A 156 -3.41 7.97 6.05
C VAL A 156 -2.32 8.57 6.94
N LEU A 157 -1.55 9.52 6.42
CA LEU A 157 -0.49 10.17 7.20
C LEU A 157 -1.03 10.82 8.48
N ARG A 158 -2.17 11.53 8.39
CA ARG A 158 -2.83 12.14 9.55
C ARG A 158 -3.33 11.10 10.55
N ARG A 159 -3.99 10.02 10.05
CA ARG A 159 -4.54 8.96 10.91
C ARG A 159 -3.43 8.23 11.65
N VAL A 160 -2.36 7.85 10.97
CA VAL A 160 -1.17 7.22 11.56
C VAL A 160 -0.57 8.13 12.64
N ASN A 161 -0.31 9.38 12.32
CA ASN A 161 0.28 10.33 13.27
C ASN A 161 -0.60 10.55 14.52
N LYS A 162 -1.92 10.63 14.33
CA LYS A 162 -2.87 10.75 15.42
C LYS A 162 -2.79 9.54 16.37
N GLU A 163 -2.88 8.33 15.85
CA GLU A 163 -2.87 7.12 16.67
C GLU A 163 -1.51 6.90 17.36
N LEU A 164 -0.39 7.17 16.68
CA LEU A 164 0.93 7.15 17.31
C LEU A 164 0.98 8.14 18.48
N GLY A 165 0.47 9.35 18.29
CA GLY A 165 0.40 10.38 19.34
C GLY A 165 -0.46 9.96 20.53
N GLU A 166 -1.61 9.33 20.31
CA GLU A 166 -2.48 8.78 21.37
C GLU A 166 -1.78 7.69 22.20
N LYS A 167 -0.83 6.96 21.59
CA LYS A 167 0.02 5.96 22.27
C LYS A 167 1.32 6.53 22.82
N GLY A 168 1.57 7.85 22.69
CA GLY A 168 2.81 8.47 23.12
C GLY A 168 4.03 8.10 22.28
N ILE A 169 3.83 7.55 21.08
CA ILE A 169 4.87 7.14 20.15
C ILE A 169 5.17 8.29 19.18
N LYS A 170 6.43 8.71 19.09
CA LYS A 170 6.88 9.66 18.05
C LYS A 170 7.66 8.93 16.98
N LYS A 171 7.27 9.10 15.72
CA LYS A 171 7.96 8.49 14.58
C LYS A 171 8.13 9.47 13.43
N THR A 172 9.30 9.42 12.82
CA THR A 172 9.51 9.95 11.48
C THR A 172 8.80 9.04 10.49
N LEU A 173 7.96 9.59 9.64
CA LEU A 173 7.30 8.85 8.56
C LEU A 173 8.09 9.02 7.25
N ILE A 174 8.13 7.96 6.47
CA ILE A 174 8.65 7.96 5.11
C ILE A 174 7.59 7.33 4.22
N VAL A 175 7.11 8.05 3.21
CA VAL A 175 6.27 7.44 2.18
C VAL A 175 7.18 6.59 1.31
N THR A 176 7.16 5.28 1.53
CA THR A 176 8.01 4.31 0.82
C THR A 176 7.43 3.88 -0.50
N GLU A 177 6.10 4.01 -0.64
CA GLU A 177 5.41 3.80 -1.92
C GLU A 177 4.13 4.64 -1.98
N ASN A 178 3.91 5.27 -3.13
CA ASN A 178 2.64 5.88 -3.53
C ASN A 178 2.63 6.04 -5.06
N GLY A 179 1.54 5.68 -5.71
CA GLY A 179 1.48 5.73 -7.18
C GLY A 179 0.14 5.30 -7.74
N ILE A 180 0.06 5.30 -9.06
CA ILE A 180 -1.13 4.94 -9.83
C ILE A 180 -0.76 4.11 -11.06
N ALA A 181 -1.49 3.03 -11.29
CA ALA A 181 -1.44 2.30 -12.56
C ALA A 181 -2.38 2.96 -13.56
N THR A 182 -1.83 3.60 -14.57
CA THR A 182 -2.56 4.24 -15.66
C THR A 182 -1.69 4.38 -16.90
N ASP A 183 -2.25 4.22 -18.09
CA ASP A 183 -1.62 4.49 -19.38
C ASP A 183 -1.69 5.99 -19.75
N ASP A 184 -2.51 6.77 -19.06
CA ASP A 184 -2.63 8.21 -19.21
C ASP A 184 -1.67 8.94 -18.26
N ASP A 185 -0.58 9.47 -18.80
CA ASP A 185 0.45 10.15 -18.00
C ASP A 185 -0.02 11.50 -17.42
N GLU A 186 -1.01 12.16 -18.03
CA GLU A 186 -1.61 13.37 -17.44
C GLU A 186 -2.38 13.03 -16.15
N LYS A 187 -3.12 11.92 -16.12
CA LYS A 187 -3.77 11.43 -14.91
C LYS A 187 -2.74 11.12 -13.83
N ARG A 188 -1.59 10.52 -14.20
CA ARG A 188 -0.49 10.28 -13.25
C ARG A 188 0.06 11.58 -12.67
N ARG A 189 0.26 12.61 -13.50
CA ARG A 189 0.70 13.93 -13.03
C ARG A 189 -0.30 14.56 -12.05
N VAL A 190 -1.60 14.50 -12.36
CA VAL A 190 -2.67 14.99 -11.48
C VAL A 190 -2.69 14.22 -10.16
N PHE A 191 -2.56 12.88 -10.21
CA PHE A 191 -2.46 12.04 -9.02
C PHE A 191 -1.28 12.45 -8.14
N ILE A 192 -0.08 12.53 -8.71
CA ILE A 192 1.14 12.93 -8.00
C ILE A 192 0.96 14.31 -7.35
N GLY A 193 0.45 15.29 -8.09
CA GLY A 193 0.25 16.64 -7.58
C GLY A 193 -0.64 16.66 -6.35
N LYS A 194 -1.80 16.01 -6.43
CA LYS A 194 -2.76 15.96 -5.30
C LYS A 194 -2.26 15.13 -4.12
N ALA A 195 -1.55 14.04 -4.37
CA ALA A 195 -0.96 13.24 -3.29
C ALA A 195 0.12 14.03 -2.54
N LEU A 196 0.99 14.75 -3.25
CA LEU A 196 2.01 15.61 -2.65
C LEU A 196 1.41 16.84 -1.95
N GLU A 197 0.30 17.39 -2.45
CA GLU A 197 -0.45 18.43 -1.76
C GLU A 197 -0.96 17.92 -0.40
N GLY A 198 -1.64 16.77 -0.38
CA GLY A 198 -2.11 16.14 0.85
C GLY A 198 -0.99 15.81 1.84
N LEU A 199 0.18 15.38 1.33
CA LEU A 199 1.38 15.16 2.15
C LEU A 199 1.90 16.48 2.74
N ARG A 200 1.98 17.55 1.94
CA ARG A 200 2.41 18.88 2.41
C ARG A 200 1.47 19.40 3.50
N ASP A 201 0.16 19.31 3.28
CA ASP A 201 -0.84 19.74 4.25
C ASP A 201 -0.70 18.96 5.56
N ALA A 202 -0.49 17.64 5.51
CA ALA A 202 -0.22 16.84 6.70
C ALA A 202 1.06 17.31 7.43
N LYS A 203 2.12 17.67 6.70
CA LYS A 203 3.35 18.24 7.31
C LYS A 203 3.08 19.59 7.97
N ASP A 204 2.30 20.46 7.35
CA ASP A 204 1.93 21.77 7.90
C ASP A 204 1.09 21.63 9.18
N GLU A 205 0.34 20.53 9.31
CA GLU A 205 -0.39 20.12 10.51
C GLU A 205 0.50 19.43 11.57
N GLY A 206 1.81 19.28 11.32
CA GLY A 206 2.80 18.76 12.27
C GLY A 206 3.16 17.29 12.11
N VAL A 207 2.73 16.61 11.04
CA VAL A 207 3.19 15.24 10.74
C VAL A 207 4.65 15.27 10.26
N GLU A 208 5.53 14.52 10.91
CA GLU A 208 6.94 14.47 10.55
C GLU A 208 7.17 13.49 9.38
N VAL A 209 7.06 13.98 8.14
CA VAL A 209 7.38 13.21 6.92
C VAL A 209 8.73 13.67 6.37
N LYS A 210 9.69 12.75 6.19
CA LYS A 210 11.05 13.02 5.74
C LYS A 210 11.35 12.60 4.30
N GLY A 211 10.51 11.78 3.68
CA GLY A 211 10.74 11.33 2.33
C GLY A 211 9.48 10.85 1.64
N TYR A 212 9.51 10.89 0.31
CA TYR A 212 8.47 10.38 -0.57
C TYR A 212 9.11 9.62 -1.72
N PHE A 213 8.67 8.39 -1.93
CA PHE A 213 9.06 7.56 -3.06
C PHE A 213 7.83 7.21 -3.87
N HIS A 214 7.88 7.51 -5.16
CA HIS A 214 6.82 7.16 -6.09
C HIS A 214 6.98 5.72 -6.57
N TRP A 215 5.91 4.95 -6.54
CA TRP A 215 5.85 3.65 -7.18
C TRP A 215 5.25 3.80 -8.59
N SER A 216 6.05 3.66 -9.64
CA SER A 216 7.43 3.22 -9.61
C SER A 216 8.29 4.05 -10.59
N LEU A 217 9.61 3.91 -10.52
CA LEU A 217 10.49 4.58 -11.48
C LEU A 217 10.30 4.03 -12.88
N LEU A 218 10.29 2.71 -13.03
CA LEU A 218 10.16 2.01 -14.31
C LEU A 218 8.85 1.22 -14.34
N ASP A 219 8.21 1.11 -15.51
CA ASP A 219 7.19 0.09 -15.72
C ASP A 219 7.81 -1.28 -15.42
N ASN A 220 7.20 -2.05 -14.53
CA ASN A 220 7.76 -3.27 -13.97
C ASN A 220 6.78 -4.45 -14.03
N PHE A 221 7.17 -5.56 -13.42
CA PHE A 221 6.33 -6.75 -13.28
C PHE A 221 5.41 -6.58 -12.07
N GLU A 222 4.09 -6.48 -12.34
CA GLU A 222 3.07 -6.31 -11.30
C GLU A 222 2.42 -7.65 -10.96
N TRP A 223 3.13 -8.46 -10.20
CA TRP A 223 2.65 -9.74 -9.64
C TRP A 223 1.75 -10.53 -10.62
N GLN A 224 0.47 -10.72 -10.27
CA GLN A 224 -0.50 -11.48 -11.08
C GLN A 224 -0.88 -10.80 -12.40
N LYS A 225 -0.56 -9.52 -12.57
CA LYS A 225 -0.82 -8.74 -13.79
C LYS A 225 0.34 -8.77 -14.78
N GLY A 226 1.49 -9.34 -14.38
CA GLY A 226 2.68 -9.35 -15.23
C GLY A 226 3.13 -7.94 -15.61
N PHE A 227 3.38 -7.71 -16.89
CA PHE A 227 3.81 -6.41 -17.42
C PHE A 227 2.67 -5.56 -17.99
N SER A 228 1.41 -5.88 -17.68
CA SER A 228 0.26 -5.19 -18.26
C SER A 228 -0.11 -3.88 -17.52
N MET A 229 0.43 -3.66 -16.32
CA MET A 229 0.18 -2.45 -15.52
C MET A 229 1.29 -1.44 -15.74
N THR A 230 0.92 -0.17 -15.81
CA THR A 230 1.85 0.93 -16.09
C THR A 230 1.91 1.90 -14.92
N PHE A 231 2.74 1.57 -13.92
CA PHE A 231 3.02 2.43 -12.76
C PHE A 231 4.18 3.40 -12.99
N GLY A 232 5.09 3.05 -13.93
CA GLY A 232 6.36 3.73 -14.09
C GLY A 232 6.26 5.19 -14.50
N LEU A 233 7.17 6.00 -13.97
CA LEU A 233 7.49 7.33 -14.49
C LEU A 233 8.29 7.24 -15.80
N ILE A 234 8.85 6.08 -16.08
CA ILE A 234 9.60 5.75 -17.29
C ILE A 234 8.99 4.49 -17.90
N ALA A 235 8.50 4.58 -19.13
CA ALA A 235 8.06 3.42 -19.87
C ALA A 235 9.23 2.54 -20.28
N VAL A 236 9.02 1.21 -20.36
CA VAL A 236 10.03 0.25 -20.79
C VAL A 236 9.51 -0.52 -22.00
N ASP A 237 10.15 -0.37 -23.15
CA ASP A 237 9.91 -1.23 -24.29
C ASP A 237 10.51 -2.62 -24.05
N ARG A 238 9.64 -3.62 -23.87
CA ARG A 238 10.08 -4.99 -23.53
C ARG A 238 10.73 -5.74 -24.71
N SER A 239 10.60 -5.21 -25.93
CA SER A 239 11.22 -5.83 -27.12
C SER A 239 12.72 -5.57 -27.21
N ASN A 240 13.18 -4.42 -26.72
CA ASN A 240 14.56 -3.95 -26.80
C ASN A 240 15.12 -3.38 -25.49
N MET A 241 14.26 -3.30 -24.45
CA MET A 241 14.58 -2.74 -23.13
C MET A 241 14.94 -1.25 -23.14
N GLU A 242 14.52 -0.51 -24.15
CA GLU A 242 14.64 0.96 -24.16
C GLU A 242 13.74 1.58 -23.10
N ARG A 243 14.18 2.70 -22.56
CA ARG A 243 13.52 3.46 -21.51
C ARG A 243 13.09 4.81 -22.03
N HIS A 244 11.80 5.10 -21.88
CA HIS A 244 11.19 6.33 -22.37
C HIS A 244 10.63 7.12 -21.19
N PRO A 245 11.36 8.15 -20.69
CA PRO A 245 10.87 9.01 -19.62
C PRO A 245 9.54 9.67 -20.00
N LYS A 246 8.60 9.68 -19.06
CA LYS A 246 7.29 10.31 -19.20
C LYS A 246 7.33 11.72 -18.60
N GLU A 247 6.39 12.59 -18.95
CA GLU A 247 6.29 13.94 -18.39
C GLU A 247 6.09 13.94 -16.86
N SER A 248 5.46 12.92 -16.33
CA SER A 248 5.30 12.72 -14.89
C SER A 248 6.65 12.57 -14.14
N LEU A 249 7.71 12.07 -14.79
CA LEU A 249 9.05 12.03 -14.19
C LEU A 249 9.57 13.44 -13.92
N TYR A 250 9.52 14.30 -14.95
CA TYR A 250 9.97 15.68 -14.84
C TYR A 250 9.11 16.49 -13.88
N TYR A 251 7.79 16.24 -13.91
CA TYR A 251 6.85 16.86 -12.98
C TYR A 251 7.18 16.51 -11.52
N LEU A 252 7.39 15.23 -11.21
CA LEU A 252 7.81 14.84 -9.85
C LEU A 252 9.17 15.45 -9.50
N GLY A 253 10.12 15.46 -10.44
CA GLY A 253 11.42 16.07 -10.26
C GLY A 253 11.36 17.55 -9.90
N SER A 254 10.34 18.29 -10.38
CA SER A 254 10.16 19.71 -10.07
C SER A 254 9.85 20.02 -8.61
N PHE A 255 9.45 19.02 -7.82
CA PHE A 255 9.26 19.14 -6.36
C PHE A 255 10.54 18.88 -5.56
N ALA A 256 11.59 18.38 -6.19
CA ALA A 256 12.88 18.20 -5.52
C ALA A 256 13.47 19.56 -5.15
N PRO A 257 14.08 19.71 -3.96
CA PRO A 257 14.80 20.93 -3.66
C PRO A 257 15.94 21.13 -4.66
N GLU A 258 16.12 22.38 -5.12
CA GLU A 258 17.29 22.71 -5.94
C GLU A 258 18.55 22.33 -5.14
N GLU A 259 19.31 21.37 -5.66
CA GLU A 259 20.65 21.13 -5.12
C GLU A 259 21.46 22.41 -5.32
N LYS A 260 21.85 23.04 -4.21
CA LYS A 260 22.90 24.04 -4.26
C LYS A 260 24.20 23.29 -4.52
N VAL A 261 24.58 23.21 -5.80
CA VAL A 261 25.90 22.74 -6.24
C VAL A 261 26.98 23.68 -5.69
#